data_5db4cc16b5672a70cca02f4c71045a1f
#
_entry.id   5db4cc16b5672a70cca02f4c71045a1f
#
_cell.length_a   1.000
_cell.length_b   1.000
_cell.length_c   1.000
_cell.angle_alpha   90.00
_cell.angle_beta   90.00
_cell.angle_gamma   90.00
#
_symmetry.space_group_name_H-M   'P 1'
#
loop_
_entity.id
_entity.type
_entity.pdbx_description
1 polymer ?
#
loop_
_entity_poly.entity_id
_entity_poly.type
_entity_poly.pdbx_seq_one_letter_code
_entity_poly.pdbx_strand_id
1 'polypeptide(L)' 'MESKTLKPYKGFTIEKSWKEHPDGTKHNIVYTAYTEDGNGIFDAAKTLSELKKKIDGYMKGKK' A
#
# COMPACT_ATOMS: atom_id res chain seq x y z
N MET A 1 16.36 -1.59 0.57
CA MET A 1 14.93 -1.73 0.27
C MET A 1 14.45 -0.49 -0.47
N GLU A 2 13.79 -0.68 -1.57
CA GLU A 2 13.30 0.43 -2.39
C GLU A 2 11.83 0.69 -2.10
N SER A 3 11.40 1.91 -2.33
CA SER A 3 9.99 2.26 -2.17
C SER A 3 9.61 3.38 -3.12
N LYS A 4 8.31 3.46 -3.40
CA LYS A 4 7.77 4.49 -4.27
C LYS A 4 6.36 4.84 -3.78
N THR A 5 6.09 6.13 -3.65
CA THR A 5 4.76 6.59 -3.28
C THR A 5 3.89 6.64 -4.53
N LEU A 6 2.74 5.99 -4.46
CA LEU A 6 1.77 5.95 -5.54
C LEU A 6 0.70 7.00 -5.31
N LYS A 7 -0.25 7.09 -6.25
CA LYS A 7 -1.38 8.01 -6.08
C LYS A 7 -2.21 7.58 -4.88
N PRO A 8 -2.68 8.54 -4.06
CA PRO A 8 -3.54 8.18 -2.93
C PRO A 8 -4.84 7.55 -3.42
N TYR A 9 -5.38 6.67 -2.60
CA TYR A 9 -6.63 5.99 -2.91
C TYR A 9 -7.62 6.25 -1.77
N LYS A 10 -8.71 6.92 -2.07
CA LYS A 10 -9.77 7.23 -1.12
C LYS A 10 -9.25 7.85 0.19
N GLY A 11 -8.28 8.75 0.08
CA GLY A 11 -7.70 9.44 1.22
C GLY A 11 -6.55 8.72 1.89
N PHE A 12 -6.21 7.52 1.44
CA PHE A 12 -5.08 6.78 1.97
C PHE A 12 -3.87 6.93 1.08
N THR A 13 -2.72 7.22 1.69
CA THR A 13 -1.47 7.27 0.95
C THR A 13 -1.01 5.84 0.69
N ILE A 14 -0.70 5.53 -0.55
CA ILE A 14 -0.28 4.20 -0.95
C ILE A 14 1.20 4.21 -1.24
N GLU A 15 1.91 3.26 -0.66
CA GLU A 15 3.34 3.12 -0.89
C GLU A 15 3.65 1.70 -1.35
N LYS A 16 4.42 1.60 -2.43
CA LYS A 16 4.90 0.32 -2.92
C LYS A 16 6.34 0.15 -2.46
N SER A 17 6.65 -0.94 -1.81
CA SER A 17 8.02 -1.25 -1.41
C SER A 17 8.41 -2.63 -1.93
N TRP A 18 9.70 -2.82 -2.15
CA TRP A 18 10.22 -4.07 -2.66
C TRP A 18 11.70 -4.19 -2.32
N LYS A 19 12.20 -5.41 -2.46
CA LYS A 19 13.62 -5.68 -2.30
C LYS A 19 14.20 -5.96 -3.69
N GLU A 20 15.18 -5.18 -4.09
CA GLU A 20 15.81 -5.34 -5.39
C GLU A 20 17.05 -6.20 -5.27
N HIS A 21 17.18 -7.18 -6.15
CA HIS A 21 18.34 -8.05 -6.19
C HIS A 21 19.37 -7.52 -7.19
N PRO A 22 20.64 -7.94 -7.05
CA PRO A 22 21.70 -7.47 -7.95
C PRO A 22 21.43 -7.73 -9.43
N ASP A 23 20.61 -8.72 -9.75
CA ASP A 23 20.27 -9.03 -11.14
C ASP A 23 19.13 -8.18 -11.68
N GLY A 24 18.64 -7.23 -10.88
CA GLY A 24 17.56 -6.34 -11.31
C GLY A 24 16.16 -6.82 -11.03
N THR A 25 16.01 -8.01 -10.47
CA THR A 25 14.67 -8.50 -10.14
C THR A 25 14.17 -7.90 -8.84
N LYS A 26 12.85 -7.74 -8.74
CA LYS A 26 12.22 -7.20 -7.56
C LYS A 26 11.49 -8.31 -6.81
N HIS A 27 11.71 -8.37 -5.51
CA HIS A 27 11.11 -9.40 -4.67
C HIS A 27 10.42 -8.78 -3.47
N ASN A 28 9.51 -9.54 -2.87
CA ASN A 28 8.80 -9.12 -1.67
C ASN A 28 8.08 -7.79 -1.86
N ILE A 29 7.38 -7.66 -2.99
CA ILE A 29 6.63 -6.44 -3.27
C ILE A 29 5.46 -6.36 -2.30
N VAL A 30 5.35 -5.23 -1.60
CA VAL A 30 4.28 -4.97 -0.64
C VAL A 30 3.70 -3.59 -0.90
N TYR A 31 2.39 -3.50 -0.88
CA TYR A 31 1.67 -2.23 -0.97
C TYR A 31 1.12 -1.90 0.39
N THR A 32 1.46 -0.72 0.89
CA THR A 32 1.06 -0.29 2.23
C THR A 32 0.17 0.94 2.12
N ALA A 33 -0.94 0.93 2.85
CA ALA A 33 -1.82 2.09 2.92
C ALA A 33 -1.59 2.78 4.26
N TYR A 34 -1.33 4.08 4.20
CA TYR A 34 -1.16 4.90 5.39
C TYR A 34 -2.41 5.73 5.63
N THR A 35 -2.72 5.97 6.89
CA THR A 35 -3.87 6.77 7.24
C THR A 35 -3.71 8.22 6.74
N GLU A 36 -4.83 8.91 6.60
CA GLU A 36 -4.86 10.25 6.04
C GLU A 36 -3.98 11.23 6.83
N ASP A 37 -3.90 11.06 8.14
CA ASP A 37 -3.07 11.92 8.98
C ASP A 37 -1.60 11.53 8.97
N GLY A 38 -1.25 10.44 8.31
CA GLY A 38 0.13 9.97 8.23
C GLY A 38 0.69 9.39 9.50
N ASN A 39 -0.13 9.22 10.53
CA ASN A 39 0.34 8.75 11.83
C ASN A 39 0.39 7.25 11.99
N GLY A 40 -0.01 6.49 11.00
CA GLY A 40 0.02 5.06 11.14
C GLY A 40 -0.28 4.33 9.85
N ILE A 41 -0.06 3.03 9.89
CA ILE A 41 -0.35 2.15 8.77
C ILE A 41 -1.76 1.62 8.93
N PHE A 42 -2.58 1.79 7.90
CA PHE A 42 -3.93 1.23 7.89
C PHE A 42 -3.87 -0.28 7.65
N ASP A 43 -3.22 -0.68 6.57
CA ASP A 43 -3.10 -2.08 6.19
C ASP A 43 -2.06 -2.22 5.10
N ALA A 44 -1.74 -3.46 4.77
CA ALA A 44 -0.79 -3.76 3.72
C ALA A 44 -1.23 -5.01 2.97
N ALA A 45 -0.80 -5.15 1.73
CA ALA A 45 -1.14 -6.31 0.93
C ALA A 45 -0.04 -6.55 -0.10
N LYS A 46 -0.01 -7.77 -0.63
CA LYS A 46 1.00 -8.14 -1.62
C LYS A 46 0.67 -7.62 -3.01
N THR A 47 -0.59 -7.24 -3.25
CA THR A 47 -1.01 -6.67 -4.52
C THR A 47 -1.82 -5.41 -4.27
N LEU A 48 -1.77 -4.50 -5.23
CA LEU A 48 -2.53 -3.25 -5.13
C LEU A 48 -4.03 -3.53 -5.14
N SER A 49 -4.46 -4.51 -5.93
CA SER A 49 -5.87 -4.89 -5.99
C SER A 49 -6.39 -5.34 -4.62
N GLU A 50 -5.62 -6.16 -3.93
CA GLU A 50 -6.00 -6.61 -2.59
C GLU A 50 -6.05 -5.44 -1.61
N LEU A 51 -5.07 -4.55 -1.67
CA LEU A 51 -5.04 -3.39 -0.79
C LEU A 51 -6.26 -2.52 -1.02
N LYS A 52 -6.63 -2.28 -2.27
CA LYS A 52 -7.81 -1.51 -2.61
C LYS A 52 -9.08 -2.15 -2.08
N LYS A 53 -9.17 -3.48 -2.14
CA LYS A 53 -10.32 -4.20 -1.59
C LYS A 53 -10.43 -4.00 -0.09
N LYS A 54 -9.31 -4.00 0.62
CA LYS A 54 -9.31 -3.77 2.07
C LYS A 54 -9.77 -2.36 2.38
N ILE A 55 -9.31 -1.38 1.63
CA ILE A 55 -9.73 0.01 1.80
C ILE A 55 -11.22 0.15 1.50
N ASP A 56 -11.69 -0.45 0.41
CA ASP A 56 -13.10 -0.40 0.04
C ASP A 56 -13.98 -1.02 1.11
N GLY A 57 -13.55 -2.14 1.67
CA GLY A 57 -14.29 -2.78 2.76
C GLY A 57 -14.39 -1.89 3.98
N TYR A 58 -13.29 -1.24 4.33
CA TYR A 58 -13.26 -0.30 5.46
C TYR A 58 -14.20 0.88 5.21
N MET A 59 -14.10 1.49 4.02
CA MET A 59 -14.91 2.66 3.68
C MET A 59 -16.39 2.31 3.59
N LYS A 60 -16.69 1.11 3.10
CA LYS A 60 -18.08 0.64 3.00
C LYS A 60 -18.70 0.43 4.37
N GLY A 61 -17.91 -0.06 5.32
CA GLY A 61 -18.40 -0.28 6.68
C GLY A 61 -18.44 0.99 7.52
N LYS A 62 -17.84 2.06 7.07
CA LYS A 62 -17.78 3.32 7.80
C LYS A 62 -19.01 4.16 7.48
N LYS A 63 -19.68 4.59 8.50
CA LYS A 63 -20.84 5.46 8.36
C LYS A 63 -20.57 6.82 8.94
#